data_353caf60f3f9d7a77b377a0b1c4839fe
#
_entry.id   353caf60f3f9d7a77b377a0b1c4839fe
#
_cell.length_a   1.000
_cell.length_b   1.000
_cell.length_c   1.000
_cell.angle_alpha   90.00
_cell.angle_beta   90.00
_cell.angle_gamma   90.00
#
_symmetry.space_group_name_H-M   'P 1'
#
loop_
_entity.id
_entity.type
_entity.pdbx_description
1 polymer ?
#
loop_
_entity_poly.entity_id
_entity_poly.type
_entity_poly.pdbx_seq_one_letter_code
_entity_poly.pdbx_strand_id
1 'polypeptide(L)'
;MVTIKSKKEIELMKDVCKIVAEFYEQLEKKVRPGISTYELDQEAEKIMRSLGAIPAQIGYDPGIRGIPKFPASTCISVNDEVIHGIPHKNHIIKDGDIVSIDTVALKNGFHGDAARTFMVGNVSREAKRLVEVTKQSFFEGLKYAKPGYRIGDISHAVGKYIESQGFSVLKEFQGHGIGREMHEDPGIPNYGKAGKGIRIEPGMTLCIEPMGIQGKPDIWELDDGWTIVTDDGSLAAHYENTILITENEPKILTIK
;
A
#
# COMPACT_ATOMS: atom_id res chain seq x y z
N MET A 1 15.02 -11.31 -9.62
CA MET A 1 16.15 -11.67 -8.69
C MET A 1 16.14 -10.66 -7.56
N VAL A 2 16.21 -11.13 -6.30
CA VAL A 2 16.22 -10.24 -5.13
C VAL A 2 17.43 -9.32 -5.16
N THR A 3 17.22 -8.03 -4.90
CA THR A 3 18.28 -7.01 -4.88
C THR A 3 18.65 -6.64 -3.45
N ILE A 4 19.95 -6.60 -3.16
CA ILE A 4 20.50 -6.09 -1.91
C ILE A 4 21.06 -4.70 -2.17
N LYS A 5 20.49 -3.69 -1.55
CA LYS A 5 20.87 -2.30 -1.75
C LYS A 5 22.20 -1.98 -1.08
N SER A 6 23.09 -1.35 -1.82
CA SER A 6 24.32 -0.77 -1.28
C SER A 6 24.01 0.37 -0.30
N LYS A 7 24.99 0.77 0.52
CA LYS A 7 24.84 1.92 1.45
C LYS A 7 24.39 3.20 0.74
N LYS A 8 24.90 3.45 -0.47
CA LYS A 8 24.51 4.63 -1.27
C LYS A 8 23.06 4.53 -1.74
N GLU A 9 22.63 3.37 -2.18
CA GLU A 9 21.25 3.14 -2.63
C GLU A 9 20.26 3.22 -1.45
N ILE A 10 20.66 2.73 -0.27
CA ILE A 10 19.84 2.87 0.96
C ILE A 10 19.60 4.34 1.29
N GLU A 11 20.60 5.23 1.14
CA GLU A 11 20.37 6.66 1.36
C GLU A 11 19.39 7.25 0.32
N LEU A 12 19.48 6.85 -0.95
CA LEU A 12 18.50 7.27 -1.97
C LEU A 12 17.09 6.75 -1.68
N MET A 13 16.97 5.51 -1.18
CA MET A 13 15.69 4.97 -0.72
C MET A 13 15.12 5.77 0.46
N LYS A 14 15.95 6.12 1.45
CA LYS A 14 15.51 6.95 2.58
C LYS A 14 15.02 8.33 2.11
N ASP A 15 15.73 8.95 1.16
CA ASP A 15 15.35 10.26 0.63
C ASP A 15 13.97 10.24 -0.04
N VAL A 16 13.69 9.26 -0.91
CA VAL A 16 12.41 9.16 -1.58
C VAL A 16 11.29 8.77 -0.60
N CYS A 17 11.55 7.83 0.31
CA CYS A 17 10.55 7.39 1.31
C CYS A 17 10.20 8.51 2.31
N LYS A 18 11.14 9.39 2.65
CA LYS A 18 10.86 10.59 3.46
C LYS A 18 9.86 11.51 2.76
N ILE A 19 9.96 11.64 1.43
CA ILE A 19 8.99 12.41 0.65
C ILE A 19 7.60 11.77 0.76
N VAL A 20 7.49 10.45 0.67
CA VAL A 20 6.21 9.73 0.83
C VAL A 20 5.62 9.98 2.23
N ALA A 21 6.45 9.96 3.28
CA ALA A 21 5.99 10.27 4.63
C ALA A 21 5.44 11.71 4.74
N GLU A 22 6.15 12.69 4.17
CA GLU A 22 5.74 14.09 4.16
C GLU A 22 4.51 14.34 3.27
N PHE A 23 4.40 13.63 2.16
CA PHE A 23 3.23 13.63 1.29
C PHE A 23 1.96 13.27 2.06
N TYR A 24 1.97 12.19 2.84
CA TYR A 24 0.79 11.78 3.62
C TYR A 24 0.39 12.79 4.69
N GLU A 25 1.34 13.44 5.36
CA GLU A 25 1.03 14.50 6.34
C GLU A 25 0.33 15.71 5.71
N GLN A 26 0.67 16.01 4.44
CA GLN A 26 0.01 17.10 3.72
C GLN A 26 -1.32 16.67 3.13
N LEU A 27 -1.40 15.46 2.57
CA LEU A 27 -2.59 14.94 1.91
C LEU A 27 -3.74 14.68 2.89
N GLU A 28 -3.44 14.17 4.10
CA GLU A 28 -4.43 13.94 5.15
C GLU A 28 -5.35 15.15 5.38
N LYS A 29 -4.80 16.36 5.31
CA LYS A 29 -5.54 17.64 5.49
C LYS A 29 -6.51 17.94 4.35
N LYS A 30 -6.43 17.21 3.24
CA LYS A 30 -7.26 17.37 2.05
C LYS A 30 -8.38 16.35 1.99
N VAL A 31 -8.23 15.21 2.68
CA VAL A 31 -9.24 14.15 2.73
C VAL A 31 -10.42 14.63 3.58
N ARG A 32 -11.57 14.88 2.95
CA ARG A 32 -12.76 15.43 3.60
C ARG A 32 -14.03 15.12 2.81
N PRO A 33 -15.20 15.14 3.45
CA PRO A 33 -16.47 15.01 2.73
C PRO A 33 -16.64 16.11 1.68
N GLY A 34 -17.25 15.77 0.56
CA GLY A 34 -17.57 16.68 -0.55
C GLY A 34 -16.48 16.90 -1.59
N ILE A 35 -15.26 16.36 -1.37
CA ILE A 35 -14.23 16.34 -2.41
C ILE A 35 -14.44 15.13 -3.32
N SER A 36 -14.23 15.27 -4.62
CA SER A 36 -14.18 14.12 -5.52
C SER A 36 -12.81 13.42 -5.42
N THR A 37 -12.77 12.12 -5.72
CA THR A 37 -11.50 11.38 -5.79
C THR A 37 -10.57 11.98 -6.83
N TYR A 38 -11.10 12.53 -7.93
CA TYR A 38 -10.33 13.26 -8.96
C TYR A 38 -9.68 14.54 -8.40
N GLU A 39 -10.43 15.39 -7.68
CA GLU A 39 -9.86 16.60 -7.07
C GLU A 39 -8.81 16.26 -6.02
N LEU A 40 -9.02 15.17 -5.26
CA LEU A 40 -8.05 14.70 -4.29
C LEU A 40 -6.76 14.21 -4.97
N ASP A 41 -6.85 13.51 -6.11
CA ASP A 41 -5.69 13.10 -6.90
C ASP A 41 -4.93 14.33 -7.46
N GLN A 42 -5.63 15.38 -7.90
CA GLN A 42 -4.99 16.63 -8.35
C GLN A 42 -4.22 17.32 -7.20
N GLU A 43 -4.76 17.30 -5.98
CA GLU A 43 -4.03 17.79 -4.80
C GLU A 43 -2.83 16.89 -4.46
N ALA A 44 -2.99 15.58 -4.57
CA ALA A 44 -1.92 14.60 -4.37
C ALA A 44 -0.77 14.83 -5.35
N GLU A 45 -1.04 14.98 -6.64
CA GLU A 45 -0.03 15.29 -7.65
C GLU A 45 0.75 16.57 -7.35
N LYS A 46 0.03 17.65 -7.00
CA LYS A 46 0.66 18.93 -6.64
C LYS A 46 1.59 18.78 -5.43
N ILE A 47 1.14 18.09 -4.39
CA ILE A 47 1.95 17.84 -3.19
C ILE A 47 3.22 17.05 -3.57
N MET A 48 3.08 15.93 -4.27
CA MET A 48 4.20 15.08 -4.65
C MET A 48 5.26 15.86 -5.45
N ARG A 49 4.81 16.61 -6.47
CA ARG A 49 5.70 17.45 -7.30
C ARG A 49 6.35 18.59 -6.51
N SER A 50 5.64 19.20 -5.57
CA SER A 50 6.19 20.27 -4.70
C SER A 50 7.28 19.76 -3.77
N LEU A 51 7.24 18.49 -3.38
CA LEU A 51 8.25 17.80 -2.60
C LEU A 51 9.46 17.33 -3.44
N GLY A 52 9.41 17.58 -4.77
CA GLY A 52 10.50 17.27 -5.69
C GLY A 52 10.60 15.81 -6.09
N ALA A 53 9.48 15.09 -6.10
CA ALA A 53 9.36 13.74 -6.63
C ALA A 53 8.35 13.68 -7.79
N ILE A 54 8.41 12.59 -8.55
CA ILE A 54 7.50 12.29 -9.65
C ILE A 54 6.50 11.24 -9.14
N PRO A 55 5.17 11.42 -9.32
CA PRO A 55 4.20 10.36 -9.09
C PRO A 55 4.46 9.23 -10.10
N ALA A 56 4.91 8.08 -9.62
CA ALA A 56 5.36 7.00 -10.50
C ALA A 56 4.22 6.16 -11.09
N GLN A 57 3.02 6.29 -10.55
CA GLN A 57 1.83 5.58 -11.02
C GLN A 57 1.28 6.15 -12.33
N ILE A 58 1.47 7.46 -12.62
CA ILE A 58 1.01 8.06 -13.88
C ILE A 58 1.66 7.38 -15.07
N GLY A 59 0.84 6.75 -15.91
CA GLY A 59 1.28 6.07 -17.11
C GLY A 59 1.96 4.73 -16.86
N TYR A 60 1.89 4.20 -15.64
CA TYR A 60 2.38 2.87 -15.33
C TYR A 60 1.70 1.83 -16.22
N ASP A 61 2.51 1.00 -16.86
CA ASP A 61 2.09 -0.03 -17.79
C ASP A 61 2.40 -1.40 -17.16
N PRO A 62 1.38 -2.20 -16.82
CA PRO A 62 1.60 -3.52 -16.23
C PRO A 62 2.15 -4.54 -17.23
N GLY A 63 2.24 -4.18 -18.51
CA GLY A 63 2.68 -5.08 -19.59
C GLY A 63 1.66 -6.16 -19.94
N ILE A 64 0.42 -6.03 -19.50
CA ILE A 64 -0.66 -6.99 -19.75
C ILE A 64 -1.52 -6.48 -20.91
N ARG A 65 -1.67 -7.32 -21.94
CA ARG A 65 -2.44 -6.95 -23.13
C ARG A 65 -3.91 -6.69 -22.78
N GLY A 66 -4.40 -5.50 -23.11
CA GLY A 66 -5.78 -5.09 -22.90
C GLY A 66 -5.99 -4.25 -21.65
N ILE A 67 -5.03 -4.20 -20.73
CA ILE A 67 -5.09 -3.28 -19.58
C ILE A 67 -4.49 -1.93 -20.01
N PRO A 68 -5.23 -0.81 -19.84
CA PRO A 68 -4.71 0.52 -20.15
C PRO A 68 -3.64 0.93 -19.14
N LYS A 69 -2.80 1.90 -19.50
CA LYS A 69 -1.88 2.53 -18.55
C LYS A 69 -2.65 3.22 -17.43
N PHE A 70 -2.13 3.15 -16.19
CA PHE A 70 -2.79 3.80 -15.06
C PHE A 70 -2.86 5.32 -15.28
N PRO A 71 -4.04 5.94 -15.16
CA PRO A 71 -4.24 7.31 -15.64
C PRO A 71 -3.98 8.41 -14.60
N ALA A 72 -3.74 8.06 -13.33
CA ALA A 72 -3.73 8.99 -12.20
C ALA A 72 -2.40 8.99 -11.42
N SER A 73 -2.24 9.94 -10.52
CA SER A 73 -1.02 10.08 -9.71
C SER A 73 -1.03 9.21 -8.46
N THR A 74 -2.21 8.81 -8.01
CA THR A 74 -2.43 7.94 -6.85
C THR A 74 -3.58 6.97 -7.14
N CYS A 75 -3.57 5.80 -6.51
CA CYS A 75 -4.77 4.98 -6.41
C CYS A 75 -5.62 5.52 -5.25
N ILE A 76 -6.92 5.75 -5.50
CA ILE A 76 -7.86 6.21 -4.46
C ILE A 76 -9.05 5.26 -4.46
N SER A 77 -9.09 4.37 -3.47
CA SER A 77 -10.07 3.30 -3.33
C SER A 77 -11.01 3.62 -2.17
N VAL A 78 -12.32 3.64 -2.41
CA VAL A 78 -13.33 4.07 -1.44
C VAL A 78 -14.21 2.88 -1.04
N ASN A 79 -14.34 2.63 0.26
CA ASN A 79 -15.21 1.61 0.87
C ASN A 79 -14.93 0.19 0.41
N ASP A 80 -15.70 -0.33 -0.57
CA ASP A 80 -15.60 -1.67 -1.13
C ASP A 80 -14.53 -1.79 -2.23
N GLU A 81 -13.96 -0.67 -2.68
CA GLU A 81 -12.79 -0.67 -3.54
C GLU A 81 -11.56 -1.08 -2.71
N VAL A 82 -10.95 -2.21 -3.04
CA VAL A 82 -9.85 -2.80 -2.28
C VAL A 82 -8.54 -2.09 -2.57
N ILE A 83 -8.19 -2.02 -3.87
CA ILE A 83 -6.96 -1.39 -4.39
C ILE A 83 -7.17 -0.87 -5.81
N HIS A 84 -6.19 -0.11 -6.30
CA HIS A 84 -6.09 0.41 -7.66
C HIS A 84 -7.27 1.28 -8.12
N GLY A 85 -8.05 1.83 -7.19
CA GLY A 85 -9.17 2.72 -7.52
C GLY A 85 -8.73 3.88 -8.40
N ILE A 86 -9.35 4.03 -9.60
CA ILE A 86 -9.08 5.17 -10.49
C ILE A 86 -9.87 6.39 -9.99
N PRO A 87 -9.19 7.52 -9.72
CA PRO A 87 -9.85 8.76 -9.33
C PRO A 87 -10.84 9.27 -10.37
N HIS A 88 -12.06 9.58 -9.95
CA HIS A 88 -13.14 10.02 -10.85
C HIS A 88 -13.87 11.28 -10.36
N LYS A 89 -14.26 12.18 -11.29
CA LYS A 89 -14.93 13.46 -10.98
C LYS A 89 -16.28 13.30 -10.29
N ASN A 90 -16.98 12.23 -10.58
CA ASN A 90 -18.32 11.96 -10.02
C ASN A 90 -18.28 11.08 -8.76
N HIS A 91 -17.11 10.57 -8.36
CA HIS A 91 -16.95 9.81 -7.14
C HIS A 91 -16.64 10.76 -5.99
N ILE A 92 -17.70 11.21 -5.31
CA ILE A 92 -17.63 12.19 -4.21
C ILE A 92 -17.51 11.46 -2.89
N ILE A 93 -16.46 11.77 -2.14
CA ILE A 93 -16.22 11.24 -0.79
C ILE A 93 -17.27 11.80 0.18
N LYS A 94 -17.84 10.94 1.02
CA LYS A 94 -18.93 11.26 1.95
C LYS A 94 -18.50 11.11 3.41
N ASP A 95 -19.27 11.71 4.29
CA ASP A 95 -19.16 11.44 5.74
C ASP A 95 -19.46 9.95 6.00
N GLY A 96 -18.59 9.27 6.73
CA GLY A 96 -18.69 7.85 7.00
C GLY A 96 -17.88 6.95 6.07
N ASP A 97 -17.32 7.46 4.97
CA ASP A 97 -16.46 6.67 4.07
C ASP A 97 -15.10 6.36 4.70
N ILE A 98 -14.53 5.24 4.28
CA ILE A 98 -13.09 4.97 4.42
C ILE A 98 -12.44 5.05 3.05
N VAL A 99 -11.28 5.70 2.97
CA VAL A 99 -10.60 6.00 1.71
C VAL A 99 -9.15 5.52 1.79
N SER A 100 -8.84 4.48 1.05
CA SER A 100 -7.46 4.00 0.89
C SER A 100 -6.79 4.78 -0.22
N ILE A 101 -5.68 5.43 0.11
CA ILE A 101 -4.85 6.13 -0.86
C ILE A 101 -3.51 5.44 -0.88
N ASP A 102 -3.07 5.05 -2.07
CA ASP A 102 -1.80 4.39 -2.33
C ASP A 102 -1.00 5.24 -3.31
N THR A 103 0.28 5.49 -2.99
CA THR A 103 1.14 6.36 -3.78
C THR A 103 2.57 5.91 -3.86
N VAL A 104 3.12 5.98 -5.06
CA VAL A 104 4.52 5.69 -5.35
C VAL A 104 5.24 6.95 -5.81
N ALA A 105 6.24 7.37 -5.05
CA ALA A 105 7.15 8.46 -5.41
C ALA A 105 8.38 7.93 -6.14
N LEU A 106 8.79 8.61 -7.23
CA LEU A 106 10.08 8.37 -7.90
C LEU A 106 10.98 9.57 -7.73
N LYS A 107 12.19 9.34 -7.20
CA LYS A 107 13.25 10.35 -7.10
C LYS A 107 14.62 9.74 -7.25
N ASN A 108 15.49 10.40 -8.01
CA ASN A 108 16.88 9.96 -8.22
C ASN A 108 17.02 8.50 -8.69
N GLY A 109 16.01 7.99 -9.45
CA GLY A 109 15.97 6.64 -9.96
C GLY A 109 15.62 5.56 -8.94
N PHE A 110 14.98 5.95 -7.81
CA PHE A 110 14.47 5.03 -6.78
C PHE A 110 13.02 5.35 -6.46
N HIS A 111 12.26 4.29 -6.14
CA HIS A 111 10.86 4.35 -5.77
C HIS A 111 10.69 4.25 -4.25
N GLY A 112 9.71 4.95 -3.72
CA GLY A 112 9.23 4.82 -2.35
C GLY A 112 7.72 4.69 -2.38
N ASP A 113 7.18 3.74 -1.64
CA ASP A 113 5.80 3.28 -1.73
C ASP A 113 5.14 3.22 -0.37
N ALA A 114 3.88 3.63 -0.29
CA ALA A 114 3.05 3.46 0.89
C ALA A 114 1.56 3.61 0.58
N ALA A 115 0.72 2.96 1.40
CA ALA A 115 -0.72 3.14 1.39
C ALA A 115 -1.27 3.45 2.78
N ARG A 116 -2.32 4.26 2.83
CA ARG A 116 -3.04 4.65 4.05
C ARG A 116 -4.54 4.64 3.81
N THR A 117 -5.30 4.09 4.75
CA THR A 117 -6.75 4.24 4.78
C THR A 117 -7.14 5.34 5.75
N PHE A 118 -7.81 6.36 5.24
CA PHE A 118 -8.35 7.49 5.99
C PHE A 118 -9.80 7.27 6.34
N MET A 119 -10.17 7.61 7.57
CA MET A 119 -11.55 7.62 8.04
C MET A 119 -12.12 9.01 7.85
N VAL A 120 -13.20 9.15 7.08
CA VAL A 120 -13.78 10.43 6.71
C VAL A 120 -15.00 10.75 7.58
N GLY A 121 -14.87 11.73 8.47
CA GLY A 121 -15.94 12.11 9.36
C GLY A 121 -16.35 11.01 10.35
N ASN A 122 -17.65 10.68 10.42
CA ASN A 122 -18.21 9.73 11.37
C ASN A 122 -18.34 8.33 10.78
N VAL A 123 -17.26 7.57 10.76
CA VAL A 123 -17.27 6.18 10.26
C VAL A 123 -17.93 5.23 11.27
N SER A 124 -18.45 4.10 10.77
CA SER A 124 -19.00 3.04 11.62
C SER A 124 -17.91 2.43 12.52
N ARG A 125 -18.33 1.84 13.64
CA ARG A 125 -17.42 1.13 14.56
C ARG A 125 -16.68 0.00 13.84
N GLU A 126 -17.35 -0.68 12.91
CA GLU A 126 -16.76 -1.79 12.15
C GLU A 126 -15.75 -1.30 11.11
N ALA A 127 -16.05 -0.20 10.41
CA ALA A 127 -15.09 0.44 9.50
C ALA A 127 -13.82 0.87 10.24
N LYS A 128 -13.96 1.54 11.39
CA LYS A 128 -12.84 1.92 12.25
C LYS A 128 -12.01 0.69 12.65
N ARG A 129 -12.69 -0.38 13.10
CA ARG A 129 -12.02 -1.61 13.52
C ARG A 129 -11.27 -2.27 12.35
N LEU A 130 -11.86 -2.31 11.14
CA LEU A 130 -11.21 -2.82 9.95
C LEU A 130 -9.90 -2.07 9.64
N VAL A 131 -9.95 -0.74 9.62
CA VAL A 131 -8.78 0.12 9.36
C VAL A 131 -7.68 -0.12 10.42
N GLU A 132 -8.05 -0.15 11.70
CA GLU A 132 -7.10 -0.39 12.80
C GLU A 132 -6.48 -1.79 12.74
N VAL A 133 -7.26 -2.83 12.44
CA VAL A 133 -6.78 -4.21 12.31
C VAL A 133 -5.85 -4.36 11.11
N THR A 134 -6.22 -3.80 9.96
CA THR A 134 -5.38 -3.82 8.76
C THR A 134 -4.04 -3.13 9.03
N LYS A 135 -4.07 -1.96 9.64
CA LYS A 135 -2.84 -1.26 10.07
C LYS A 135 -2.01 -2.09 11.04
N GLN A 136 -2.64 -2.69 12.07
CA GLN A 136 -1.91 -3.47 13.08
C GLN A 136 -1.30 -4.73 12.48
N SER A 137 -1.94 -5.36 11.49
CA SER A 137 -1.41 -6.55 10.82
C SER A 137 -0.05 -6.30 10.15
N PHE A 138 0.18 -5.09 9.61
CA PHE A 138 1.49 -4.68 9.14
C PHE A 138 2.54 -4.78 10.26
N PHE A 139 2.25 -4.25 11.45
CA PHE A 139 3.19 -4.30 12.58
C PHE A 139 3.39 -5.72 13.11
N GLU A 140 2.39 -6.60 12.99
CA GLU A 140 2.56 -8.02 13.30
C GLU A 140 3.53 -8.69 12.32
N GLY A 141 3.41 -8.43 11.02
CA GLY A 141 4.35 -8.88 10.01
C GLY A 141 5.76 -8.32 10.19
N LEU A 142 5.85 -7.02 10.51
CA LEU A 142 7.12 -6.31 10.70
C LEU A 142 8.03 -6.97 11.75
N LYS A 143 7.48 -7.60 12.79
CA LYS A 143 8.24 -8.32 13.83
C LYS A 143 9.16 -9.41 13.26
N TYR A 144 8.80 -9.95 12.11
CA TYR A 144 9.50 -11.01 11.40
C TYR A 144 10.35 -10.50 10.23
N ALA A 145 10.33 -9.21 9.92
CA ALA A 145 11.06 -8.60 8.81
C ALA A 145 12.55 -8.36 9.15
N LYS A 146 13.27 -9.40 9.54
CA LYS A 146 14.66 -9.32 9.98
C LYS A 146 15.44 -10.62 9.71
N PRO A 147 16.79 -10.57 9.75
CA PRO A 147 17.63 -11.76 9.56
C PRO A 147 17.23 -12.91 10.46
N GLY A 148 17.32 -14.14 9.93
CA GLY A 148 16.90 -15.36 10.62
C GLY A 148 15.49 -15.84 10.25
N TYR A 149 14.66 -14.95 9.69
CA TYR A 149 13.32 -15.25 9.20
C TYR A 149 13.26 -15.36 7.67
N ARG A 150 12.07 -15.71 7.18
CA ARG A 150 11.76 -15.83 5.76
C ARG A 150 10.52 -15.00 5.43
N ILE A 151 10.32 -14.70 4.16
CA ILE A 151 9.13 -13.95 3.68
C ILE A 151 7.82 -14.58 4.19
N GLY A 152 7.72 -15.91 4.20
CA GLY A 152 6.53 -16.60 4.72
C GLY A 152 6.27 -16.39 6.22
N ASP A 153 7.25 -15.97 7.01
CA ASP A 153 7.01 -15.62 8.41
C ASP A 153 6.26 -14.30 8.53
N ILE A 154 6.61 -13.30 7.68
CA ILE A 154 5.88 -12.03 7.54
C ILE A 154 4.45 -12.33 7.08
N SER A 155 4.31 -13.04 5.96
CA SER A 155 3.04 -13.39 5.34
C SER A 155 2.09 -14.10 6.31
N HIS A 156 2.62 -15.08 7.06
CA HIS A 156 1.86 -15.81 8.07
C HIS A 156 1.36 -14.91 9.19
N ALA A 157 2.22 -14.03 9.71
CA ALA A 157 1.87 -13.15 10.83
C ALA A 157 0.79 -12.15 10.42
N VAL A 158 0.89 -11.55 9.22
CA VAL A 158 -0.11 -10.63 8.65
C VAL A 158 -1.47 -11.33 8.54
N GLY A 159 -1.56 -12.42 7.79
CA GLY A 159 -2.83 -13.10 7.53
C GLY A 159 -3.46 -13.66 8.81
N LYS A 160 -2.66 -14.34 9.64
CA LYS A 160 -3.14 -14.87 10.92
C LYS A 160 -3.74 -13.79 11.82
N TYR A 161 -3.13 -12.60 11.85
CA TYR A 161 -3.66 -11.50 12.67
C TYR A 161 -5.00 -11.02 12.13
N ILE A 162 -5.11 -10.71 10.83
CA ILE A 162 -6.37 -10.26 10.20
C ILE A 162 -7.49 -11.29 10.45
N GLU A 163 -7.23 -12.56 10.15
CA GLU A 163 -8.21 -13.65 10.31
C GLU A 163 -8.60 -13.86 11.80
N SER A 164 -7.66 -13.73 12.73
CA SER A 164 -7.96 -13.85 14.17
C SER A 164 -8.87 -12.74 14.69
N GLN A 165 -8.92 -11.62 13.99
CA GLN A 165 -9.81 -10.49 14.28
C GLN A 165 -11.17 -10.61 13.57
N GLY A 166 -11.43 -11.71 12.82
CA GLY A 166 -12.68 -11.98 12.14
C GLY A 166 -12.86 -11.24 10.81
N PHE A 167 -11.77 -10.78 10.21
CA PHE A 167 -11.72 -10.21 8.87
C PHE A 167 -11.08 -11.18 7.88
N SER A 168 -11.31 -10.97 6.59
CA SER A 168 -10.66 -11.72 5.52
C SER A 168 -9.42 -11.01 5.02
N VAL A 169 -8.43 -11.77 4.55
CA VAL A 169 -7.22 -11.24 3.92
C VAL A 169 -7.30 -11.47 2.40
N LEU A 170 -6.96 -10.44 1.62
CA LEU A 170 -6.84 -10.57 0.18
C LEU A 170 -5.69 -11.50 -0.19
N LYS A 171 -5.90 -12.37 -1.20
CA LYS A 171 -4.94 -13.41 -1.60
C LYS A 171 -4.34 -13.19 -2.98
N GLU A 172 -5.02 -12.45 -3.83
CA GLU A 172 -4.66 -12.24 -5.24
C GLU A 172 -3.55 -11.22 -5.42
N PHE A 173 -3.40 -10.31 -4.46
CA PHE A 173 -2.37 -9.27 -4.46
C PHE A 173 -1.43 -9.43 -3.26
N GLN A 174 -0.24 -8.87 -3.39
CA GLN A 174 0.84 -9.12 -2.44
C GLN A 174 1.85 -7.97 -2.44
N GLY A 175 2.53 -7.80 -1.34
CA GLY A 175 3.69 -6.93 -1.23
C GLY A 175 4.88 -7.42 -2.06
N HIS A 176 5.89 -6.58 -2.16
CA HIS A 176 7.00 -6.77 -3.10
C HIS A 176 8.31 -6.17 -2.59
N GLY A 177 9.41 -6.54 -3.23
CA GLY A 177 10.64 -5.76 -3.15
C GLY A 177 10.47 -4.43 -3.89
N ILE A 178 11.25 -3.44 -3.52
CA ILE A 178 11.20 -2.11 -4.14
C ILE A 178 12.60 -1.49 -4.22
N GLY A 179 12.81 -0.64 -5.24
CA GLY A 179 14.10 0.03 -5.41
C GLY A 179 14.15 0.84 -6.69
N ARG A 180 14.96 0.40 -7.65
CA ARG A 180 15.03 1.02 -8.98
C ARG A 180 13.77 0.80 -9.79
N GLU A 181 13.16 -0.37 -9.61
CA GLU A 181 11.84 -0.65 -10.14
C GLU A 181 10.80 -0.48 -9.02
N MET A 182 9.57 -0.13 -9.40
CA MET A 182 8.43 -0.05 -8.49
C MET A 182 8.18 -1.41 -7.84
N HIS A 183 8.19 -2.47 -8.66
CA HIS A 183 8.00 -3.84 -8.21
C HIS A 183 9.27 -4.66 -8.48
N GLU A 184 9.91 -5.12 -7.41
CA GLU A 184 11.06 -6.02 -7.45
C GLU A 184 10.74 -7.33 -6.71
N ASP A 185 11.56 -8.36 -6.93
CA ASP A 185 11.54 -9.54 -6.06
C ASP A 185 12.01 -9.18 -4.63
N PRO A 186 11.52 -9.87 -3.59
CA PRO A 186 10.55 -10.97 -3.63
C PRO A 186 9.12 -10.48 -3.55
N GLY A 187 8.16 -11.29 -4.02
CA GLY A 187 6.75 -11.14 -3.65
C GLY A 187 6.53 -11.47 -2.16
N ILE A 188 5.62 -10.75 -1.50
CA ILE A 188 5.32 -10.87 -0.07
C ILE A 188 3.81 -11.04 0.11
N PRO A 189 3.28 -12.25 -0.06
CA PRO A 189 1.85 -12.50 0.14
C PRO A 189 1.40 -12.11 1.55
N ASN A 190 0.15 -11.67 1.68
CA ASN A 190 -0.46 -11.35 2.97
C ASN A 190 -0.97 -12.59 3.74
N TYR A 191 -0.67 -13.79 3.26
CA TYR A 191 -1.01 -15.07 3.85
C TYR A 191 0.07 -16.10 3.54
N GLY A 192 0.10 -17.20 4.28
CA GLY A 192 1.04 -18.28 3.99
C GLY A 192 1.47 -19.09 5.21
N LYS A 193 2.49 -19.91 4.97
CA LYS A 193 3.07 -20.79 6.01
C LYS A 193 4.37 -20.20 6.54
N ALA A 194 4.49 -20.08 7.86
CA ALA A 194 5.73 -19.69 8.52
C ALA A 194 6.92 -20.60 8.11
N GLY A 195 8.11 -20.03 8.08
CA GLY A 195 9.35 -20.72 7.73
C GLY A 195 9.51 -21.05 6.24
N LYS A 196 8.66 -20.51 5.35
CA LYS A 196 8.73 -20.72 3.90
C LYS A 196 9.19 -19.48 3.15
N GLY A 197 9.56 -19.66 1.89
CA GLY A 197 9.99 -18.57 1.02
C GLY A 197 11.45 -18.16 1.19
N ILE A 198 11.77 -17.02 0.59
CA ILE A 198 13.12 -16.45 0.53
C ILE A 198 13.59 -16.05 1.94
N ARG A 199 14.88 -16.23 2.22
CA ARG A 199 15.51 -15.74 3.47
C ARG A 199 15.56 -14.22 3.43
N ILE A 200 15.29 -13.61 4.57
CA ILE A 200 15.39 -12.16 4.74
C ILE A 200 16.83 -11.80 5.06
N GLU A 201 17.39 -10.88 4.29
CA GLU A 201 18.79 -10.45 4.38
C GLU A 201 18.91 -8.94 4.53
N PRO A 202 19.91 -8.44 5.28
CA PRO A 202 20.16 -7.00 5.41
C PRO A 202 20.40 -6.35 4.05
N GLY A 203 19.86 -5.14 3.88
CA GLY A 203 19.93 -4.39 2.63
C GLY A 203 18.77 -4.65 1.66
N MET A 204 17.87 -5.59 1.96
CA MET A 204 16.59 -5.67 1.25
C MET A 204 15.72 -4.46 1.60
N THR A 205 15.02 -3.92 0.60
CA THR A 205 13.93 -2.95 0.77
C THR A 205 12.64 -3.59 0.27
N LEU A 206 11.60 -3.57 1.11
CA LEU A 206 10.39 -4.35 0.93
C LEU A 206 9.15 -3.48 1.19
N CYS A 207 8.07 -3.72 0.46
CA CYS A 207 6.73 -3.25 0.73
C CYS A 207 5.94 -4.34 1.42
N ILE A 208 5.46 -4.08 2.63
CA ILE A 208 4.51 -4.94 3.33
C ILE A 208 3.18 -4.20 3.29
N GLU A 209 2.18 -4.80 2.66
CA GLU A 209 0.94 -4.11 2.27
C GLU A 209 -0.31 -4.95 2.53
N PRO A 210 -0.67 -5.18 3.80
CA PRO A 210 -1.90 -5.90 4.11
C PRO A 210 -3.16 -5.19 3.57
N MET A 211 -4.03 -5.99 2.98
CA MET A 211 -5.37 -5.62 2.54
C MET A 211 -6.38 -6.45 3.33
N GLY A 212 -7.10 -5.80 4.24
CA GLY A 212 -8.14 -6.41 5.07
C GLY A 212 -9.52 -6.20 4.45
N ILE A 213 -10.37 -7.22 4.48
CA ILE A 213 -11.73 -7.20 3.94
C ILE A 213 -12.70 -7.57 5.05
N GLN A 214 -13.79 -6.78 5.19
CA GLN A 214 -14.80 -7.00 6.23
C GLN A 214 -15.62 -8.28 6.00
N GLY A 215 -15.90 -8.60 4.76
CA GLY A 215 -16.70 -9.75 4.33
C GLY A 215 -15.87 -10.91 3.80
N LYS A 216 -16.30 -11.48 2.68
CA LYS A 216 -15.61 -12.56 2.00
C LYS A 216 -14.38 -12.04 1.24
N PRO A 217 -13.35 -12.88 1.03
CA PRO A 217 -12.13 -12.47 0.34
C PRO A 217 -12.26 -12.41 -1.19
N ASP A 218 -13.42 -12.79 -1.74
CA ASP A 218 -13.64 -12.81 -3.18
C ASP A 218 -13.70 -11.37 -3.73
N ILE A 219 -13.08 -11.15 -4.88
CA ILE A 219 -12.93 -9.84 -5.50
C ILE A 219 -13.36 -9.85 -6.96
N TRP A 220 -13.64 -8.66 -7.48
CA TRP A 220 -13.98 -8.42 -8.87
C TRP A 220 -13.17 -7.23 -9.42
N GLU A 221 -12.74 -7.32 -10.68
CA GLU A 221 -12.11 -6.20 -11.41
C GLU A 221 -13.18 -5.45 -12.22
N LEU A 222 -13.23 -4.13 -12.08
CA LEU A 222 -14.17 -3.29 -12.83
C LEU A 222 -13.75 -3.15 -14.31
N ASP A 223 -14.69 -2.71 -15.14
CA ASP A 223 -14.49 -2.52 -16.59
C ASP A 223 -13.42 -1.46 -16.93
N ASP A 224 -12.96 -0.69 -15.96
CA ASP A 224 -11.85 0.27 -16.13
C ASP A 224 -10.48 -0.43 -16.24
N GLY A 225 -10.41 -1.73 -15.94
CA GLY A 225 -9.24 -2.59 -16.05
C GLY A 225 -8.22 -2.42 -14.91
N TRP A 226 -8.61 -1.72 -13.80
CA TRP A 226 -7.73 -1.47 -12.67
C TRP A 226 -8.41 -1.62 -11.32
N THR A 227 -9.57 -1.00 -11.13
CA THR A 227 -10.23 -0.94 -9.83
C THR A 227 -10.70 -2.32 -9.40
N ILE A 228 -10.19 -2.77 -8.26
CA ILE A 228 -10.56 -4.04 -7.65
C ILE A 228 -11.55 -3.78 -6.52
N VAL A 229 -12.69 -4.43 -6.56
CA VAL A 229 -13.75 -4.31 -5.54
C VAL A 229 -14.03 -5.65 -4.87
N THR A 230 -14.58 -5.62 -3.66
CA THR A 230 -15.10 -6.83 -3.02
C THR A 230 -16.35 -7.32 -3.73
N ASP A 231 -16.48 -8.63 -3.95
CA ASP A 231 -17.63 -9.22 -4.65
C ASP A 231 -18.95 -9.07 -3.88
N ASP A 232 -18.87 -8.99 -2.55
CA ASP A 232 -20.03 -8.86 -1.67
C ASP A 232 -20.35 -7.41 -1.25
N GLY A 233 -19.63 -6.42 -1.77
CA GLY A 233 -19.78 -4.99 -1.43
C GLY A 233 -19.36 -4.64 0.00
N SER A 234 -18.62 -5.50 0.67
CA SER A 234 -18.11 -5.26 2.01
C SER A 234 -16.90 -4.30 1.99
N LEU A 235 -16.68 -3.60 3.11
CA LEU A 235 -15.58 -2.65 3.22
C LEU A 235 -14.21 -3.32 3.12
N ALA A 236 -13.26 -2.63 2.50
CA ALA A 236 -11.86 -3.00 2.45
C ALA A 236 -10.97 -1.87 2.98
N ALA A 237 -9.81 -2.23 3.54
CA ALA A 237 -8.80 -1.28 3.99
C ALA A 237 -7.42 -1.75 3.58
N HIS A 238 -6.55 -0.81 3.25
CA HIS A 238 -5.18 -1.03 2.82
C HIS A 238 -4.21 -0.23 3.70
N TYR A 239 -3.12 -0.86 4.12
CA TYR A 239 -2.05 -0.18 4.86
C TYR A 239 -0.70 -0.72 4.41
N GLU A 240 0.19 0.17 4.02
CA GLU A 240 1.48 -0.21 3.49
C GLU A 240 2.60 0.71 3.97
N ASN A 241 3.81 0.15 4.07
CA ASN A 241 5.05 0.91 4.13
C ASN A 241 6.19 0.21 3.41
N THR A 242 7.07 1.02 2.82
CA THR A 242 8.42 0.61 2.46
C THR A 242 9.26 0.47 3.73
N ILE A 243 9.91 -0.68 3.90
CA ILE A 243 10.82 -0.97 5.00
C ILE A 243 12.23 -1.29 4.49
N LEU A 244 13.23 -1.06 5.32
CA LEU A 244 14.61 -1.50 5.13
C LEU A 244 14.92 -2.61 6.13
N ILE A 245 15.40 -3.74 5.62
CA ILE A 245 15.97 -4.81 6.45
C ILE A 245 17.37 -4.40 6.90
N THR A 246 17.61 -4.36 8.20
CA THR A 246 18.92 -4.08 8.81
C THR A 246 19.53 -5.36 9.39
N GLU A 247 20.72 -5.26 9.98
CA GLU A 247 21.35 -6.38 10.72
C GLU A 247 20.53 -6.81 11.95
N ASN A 248 19.68 -5.91 12.46
CA ASN A 248 18.87 -6.13 13.66
C ASN A 248 17.38 -5.95 13.34
N GLU A 249 16.75 -4.90 13.90
CA GLU A 249 15.33 -4.60 13.68
C GLU A 249 15.12 -3.84 12.37
N PRO A 250 14.02 -4.11 11.64
CA PRO A 250 13.70 -3.41 10.41
C PRO A 250 13.45 -1.92 10.67
N LYS A 251 13.68 -1.10 9.64
CA LYS A 251 13.34 0.33 9.67
C LYS A 251 12.22 0.61 8.71
N ILE A 252 11.14 1.21 9.20
CA ILE A 252 10.10 1.76 8.33
C ILE A 252 10.65 3.06 7.75
N LEU A 253 10.63 3.20 6.42
CA LEU A 253 11.20 4.36 5.72
C LEU A 253 10.14 5.42 5.39
N THR A 254 8.87 5.05 5.30
CA THR A 254 7.74 5.91 4.87
C THR A 254 6.89 6.44 6.03
N ILE A 255 7.49 6.56 7.21
CA ILE A 255 6.96 7.27 8.38
C ILE A 255 8.00 8.24 8.93
N LYS A 256 7.57 9.28 9.67
CA LYS A 256 8.46 10.18 10.42
C LYS A 256 8.79 9.66 11.80
#